data_60d0c56b7bd68ac6eb6985fda27247d7
#
_entry.id   60d0c56b7bd68ac6eb6985fda27247d7
#
_cell.length_a   1.000
_cell.length_b   1.000
_cell.length_c   1.000
_cell.angle_alpha   90.00
_cell.angle_beta   90.00
_cell.angle_gamma   90.00
#
_symmetry.space_group_name_H-M   'P 1'
#
loop_
_entity.id
_entity.type
_entity.pdbx_description
1 polymer ?
#
loop_
_entity_poly.entity_id
_entity_poly.type
_entity_poly.pdbx_seq_one_letter_code
_entity_poly.pdbx_strand_id
1 'polypeptide(L)'
;MSFRDLDIKIRYRSNEHDFPRDFFIPVLKETVCYKRSVGYFSTSALIDLSTGLFAMAERGGKVQLICSPKLSPEDIQAIDLGYKTREEVIVGALEVSLTSPLNLFEEERLNLIANMIASGLLEIRLAFMTTDTGINIYHEKIAVYIDSEGNRISFTGSMNESSNGFEENFESIYTFCSWKDQSQIDAITEAERDFDNNWIDNTKKLKIIPFPQVIIEKLLGFQKTSVDYSTDEREYGYQSYLKQNSKFHVPAYVKMRDYQNAANDQWFKQECKGIY
;
A
#
# COMPACT_ATOMS: atom_id res chain seq x y z
N MET A 1 -15.75 -17.96 2.46
CA MET A 1 -16.59 -16.76 2.68
C MET A 1 -16.62 -15.99 1.37
N SER A 2 -17.67 -15.24 1.09
CA SER A 2 -17.82 -14.45 -0.12
C SER A 2 -17.84 -12.97 0.26
N PHE A 3 -17.61 -12.06 -0.69
CA PHE A 3 -17.76 -10.62 -0.43
C PHE A 3 -19.15 -10.23 0.07
N ARG A 4 -20.18 -11.03 -0.26
CA ARG A 4 -21.56 -10.80 0.21
C ARG A 4 -21.74 -10.99 1.71
N ASP A 5 -20.82 -11.72 2.34
CA ASP A 5 -20.83 -11.97 3.79
C ASP A 5 -20.14 -10.84 4.58
N LEU A 6 -19.50 -9.89 3.88
CA LEU A 6 -18.83 -8.75 4.47
C LEU A 6 -19.76 -7.55 4.63
N ASP A 7 -19.63 -6.83 5.74
CA ASP A 7 -20.32 -5.54 5.97
C ASP A 7 -19.61 -4.39 5.24
N ILE A 8 -19.85 -4.27 3.94
CA ILE A 8 -19.25 -3.22 3.13
C ILE A 8 -20.08 -1.95 3.17
N LYS A 9 -19.52 -0.89 3.77
CA LYS A 9 -20.14 0.44 3.84
C LYS A 9 -19.95 1.18 2.52
N ILE A 10 -20.88 2.07 2.19
CA ILE A 10 -20.81 2.92 0.98
C ILE A 10 -19.59 3.85 1.01
N ARG A 11 -19.16 4.25 2.22
CA ARG A 11 -18.05 5.20 2.40
C ARG A 11 -17.23 4.85 3.63
N TYR A 12 -15.91 5.01 3.51
CA TYR A 12 -14.97 4.98 4.63
C TYR A 12 -14.21 6.31 4.69
N ARG A 13 -13.89 6.77 5.91
CA ARG A 13 -13.13 8.00 6.18
C ARG A 13 -12.15 7.76 7.31
N SER A 14 -10.94 8.31 7.21
CA SER A 14 -9.86 8.08 8.17
C SER A 14 -10.16 8.56 9.60
N ASN A 15 -11.05 9.56 9.77
CA ASN A 15 -11.47 10.01 11.10
C ASN A 15 -12.55 9.14 11.75
N GLU A 16 -13.12 8.17 11.02
CA GLU A 16 -14.23 7.31 11.47
C GLU A 16 -13.85 5.82 11.44
N HIS A 17 -12.87 5.46 10.63
CA HIS A 17 -12.53 4.08 10.30
C HIS A 17 -11.02 3.86 10.25
N ASP A 18 -10.60 2.69 10.70
CA ASP A 18 -9.27 2.13 10.44
C ASP A 18 -9.32 1.40 9.09
N PHE A 19 -8.79 2.02 8.04
CA PHE A 19 -8.90 1.49 6.68
C PHE A 19 -8.33 0.07 6.51
N PRO A 20 -7.12 -0.25 6.99
CA PRO A 20 -6.61 -1.61 6.97
C PRO A 20 -7.56 -2.61 7.63
N ARG A 21 -7.99 -2.35 8.85
CA ARG A 21 -8.80 -3.27 9.66
C ARG A 21 -10.25 -3.34 9.21
N ASP A 22 -10.86 -2.18 8.89
CA ASP A 22 -12.30 -2.10 8.66
C ASP A 22 -12.69 -2.35 7.19
N PHE A 23 -11.72 -2.29 6.25
CA PHE A 23 -11.97 -2.48 4.83
C PHE A 23 -10.93 -3.37 4.12
N PHE A 24 -9.65 -2.95 4.03
CA PHE A 24 -8.70 -3.62 3.15
C PHE A 24 -8.44 -5.08 3.52
N ILE A 25 -8.10 -5.36 4.78
CA ILE A 25 -7.76 -6.71 5.24
C ILE A 25 -8.96 -7.67 5.11
N PRO A 26 -10.19 -7.32 5.57
CA PRO A 26 -11.36 -8.17 5.36
C PRO A 26 -11.64 -8.47 3.88
N VAL A 27 -11.55 -7.46 2.99
CA VAL A 27 -11.79 -7.64 1.56
C VAL A 27 -10.69 -8.50 0.94
N LEU A 28 -9.41 -8.22 1.20
CA LEU A 28 -8.28 -8.98 0.67
C LEU A 28 -8.31 -10.44 1.10
N LYS A 29 -8.77 -10.76 2.31
CA LYS A 29 -8.93 -12.13 2.79
C LYS A 29 -9.85 -12.98 1.90
N GLU A 30 -10.81 -12.38 1.22
CA GLU A 30 -11.75 -13.08 0.33
C GLU A 30 -11.43 -12.89 -1.16
N THR A 31 -10.44 -12.05 -1.48
CA THR A 31 -10.07 -11.70 -2.85
C THR A 31 -9.23 -12.81 -3.52
N VAL A 32 -9.51 -13.08 -4.80
CA VAL A 32 -8.67 -13.92 -5.68
C VAL A 32 -8.01 -13.12 -6.80
N CYS A 33 -8.53 -11.93 -7.11
CA CYS A 33 -7.90 -11.00 -8.05
C CYS A 33 -8.04 -9.57 -7.51
N TYR A 34 -6.90 -8.89 -7.36
CA TYR A 34 -6.81 -7.52 -6.90
C TYR A 34 -6.14 -6.66 -7.96
N LYS A 35 -6.91 -5.74 -8.56
CA LYS A 35 -6.44 -4.74 -9.52
C LYS A 35 -6.37 -3.40 -8.82
N ARG A 36 -5.21 -2.75 -8.80
CA ARG A 36 -4.99 -1.52 -8.03
C ARG A 36 -4.22 -0.47 -8.82
N SER A 37 -4.79 0.72 -8.94
CA SER A 37 -4.13 1.95 -9.37
C SER A 37 -3.89 2.85 -8.17
N VAL A 38 -2.66 3.29 -7.95
CA VAL A 38 -2.26 4.14 -6.83
C VAL A 38 -1.28 5.23 -7.28
N GLY A 39 -1.37 6.41 -6.68
CA GLY A 39 -0.52 7.55 -7.06
C GLY A 39 0.96 7.33 -6.79
N TYR A 40 1.31 6.62 -5.70
CA TYR A 40 2.70 6.39 -5.33
C TYR A 40 2.91 4.96 -4.84
N PHE A 41 4.06 4.39 -5.23
CA PHE A 41 4.52 3.12 -4.69
C PHE A 41 5.09 3.31 -3.27
N SER A 42 4.75 2.38 -2.36
CA SER A 42 5.33 2.29 -1.03
C SER A 42 5.33 0.85 -0.54
N THR A 43 6.47 0.36 -0.08
CA THR A 43 6.56 -0.96 0.55
C THR A 43 5.88 -0.97 1.92
N SER A 44 5.85 0.15 2.64
CA SER A 44 5.16 0.27 3.93
C SER A 44 3.67 -0.04 3.81
N ALA A 45 3.02 0.45 2.75
CA ALA A 45 1.61 0.14 2.49
C ALA A 45 1.35 -1.36 2.26
N LEU A 46 2.24 -2.03 1.55
CA LEU A 46 2.13 -3.48 1.36
C LEU A 46 2.37 -4.24 2.68
N ILE A 47 3.25 -3.72 3.55
CA ILE A 47 3.45 -4.25 4.90
C ILE A 47 2.17 -4.13 5.72
N ASP A 48 1.51 -2.97 5.73
CA ASP A 48 0.27 -2.73 6.47
C ASP A 48 -0.87 -3.64 6.03
N LEU A 49 -0.93 -3.97 4.74
CA LEU A 49 -1.94 -4.86 4.16
C LEU A 49 -1.53 -6.34 4.15
N SER A 50 -0.36 -6.67 4.63
CA SER A 50 0.26 -8.00 4.48
C SER A 50 -0.58 -9.16 5.01
N THR A 51 -1.36 -8.97 6.09
CA THR A 51 -2.28 -9.99 6.62
C THR A 51 -3.36 -10.39 5.58
N GLY A 52 -3.91 -9.41 4.87
CA GLY A 52 -4.86 -9.66 3.80
C GLY A 52 -4.20 -10.26 2.55
N LEU A 53 -3.04 -9.72 2.17
CA LEU A 53 -2.24 -10.20 1.03
C LEU A 53 -1.77 -11.65 1.23
N PHE A 54 -1.39 -12.02 2.46
CA PHE A 54 -1.04 -13.38 2.80
C PHE A 54 -2.21 -14.36 2.56
N ALA A 55 -3.36 -14.07 3.17
CA ALA A 55 -4.55 -14.92 3.01
C ALA A 55 -4.98 -15.04 1.53
N MET A 56 -4.79 -13.99 0.75
CA MET A 56 -5.00 -14.00 -0.70
C MET A 56 -3.97 -14.88 -1.42
N ALA A 57 -2.69 -14.75 -1.08
CA ALA A 57 -1.60 -15.52 -1.68
C ALA A 57 -1.72 -17.03 -1.41
N GLU A 58 -2.14 -17.43 -0.21
CA GLU A 58 -2.42 -18.86 0.13
C GLU A 58 -3.47 -19.49 -0.78
N ARG A 59 -4.39 -18.69 -1.33
CA ARG A 59 -5.41 -19.15 -2.29
C ARG A 59 -4.98 -18.99 -3.75
N GLY A 60 -3.73 -18.63 -4.00
CA GLY A 60 -3.21 -18.39 -5.35
C GLY A 60 -3.77 -17.12 -5.99
N GLY A 61 -4.29 -16.19 -5.18
CA GLY A 61 -4.83 -14.92 -5.64
C GLY A 61 -3.74 -14.00 -6.19
N LYS A 62 -4.09 -13.18 -7.20
CA LYS A 62 -3.15 -12.32 -7.94
C LYS A 62 -3.39 -10.85 -7.70
N VAL A 63 -2.32 -10.10 -7.51
CA VAL A 63 -2.29 -8.64 -7.41
C VAL A 63 -1.67 -8.05 -8.66
N GLN A 64 -2.37 -7.12 -9.28
CA GLN A 64 -1.88 -6.25 -10.36
C GLN A 64 -1.85 -4.81 -9.84
N LEU A 65 -0.65 -4.25 -9.68
CA LEU A 65 -0.47 -2.91 -9.13
C LEU A 65 0.08 -1.96 -10.19
N ILE A 66 -0.64 -0.89 -10.49
CA ILE A 66 -0.15 0.26 -11.26
C ILE A 66 0.14 1.38 -10.28
N CYS A 67 1.36 1.92 -10.32
CA CYS A 67 1.79 3.00 -9.44
C CYS A 67 2.69 3.99 -10.17
N SER A 68 2.95 5.14 -9.56
CA SER A 68 3.93 6.11 -10.03
C SER A 68 5.07 6.21 -9.03
N PRO A 69 6.31 6.47 -9.45
CA PRO A 69 7.35 6.88 -8.53
C PRO A 69 7.05 8.29 -8.02
N LYS A 70 7.45 8.60 -6.79
CA LYS A 70 7.30 9.94 -6.22
C LYS A 70 8.42 10.84 -6.77
N LEU A 71 8.17 11.49 -7.89
CA LEU A 71 9.10 12.43 -8.50
C LEU A 71 8.91 13.85 -7.94
N SER A 72 10.01 14.51 -7.60
CA SER A 72 10.01 15.94 -7.26
C SER A 72 10.02 16.80 -8.53
N PRO A 73 9.69 18.10 -8.45
CA PRO A 73 9.88 19.02 -9.58
C PRO A 73 11.31 19.06 -10.09
N GLU A 74 12.30 18.94 -9.20
CA GLU A 74 13.74 18.90 -9.52
C GLU A 74 14.11 17.63 -10.30
N ASP A 75 13.50 16.49 -9.99
CA ASP A 75 13.68 15.24 -10.71
C ASP A 75 13.16 15.35 -12.15
N ILE A 76 11.98 15.94 -12.33
CA ILE A 76 11.38 16.18 -13.65
C ILE A 76 12.27 17.13 -14.45
N GLN A 77 12.73 18.23 -13.83
CA GLN A 77 13.62 19.17 -14.45
C GLN A 77 14.97 18.54 -14.85
N ALA A 78 15.53 17.65 -14.01
CA ALA A 78 16.79 16.95 -14.32
C ALA A 78 16.65 16.05 -15.55
N ILE A 79 15.50 15.43 -15.74
CA ILE A 79 15.17 14.64 -16.94
C ILE A 79 15.07 15.56 -18.16
N ASP A 80 14.32 16.66 -18.05
CA ASP A 80 14.05 17.59 -19.16
C ASP A 80 15.33 18.30 -19.63
N LEU A 81 16.23 18.62 -18.71
CA LEU A 81 17.54 19.22 -19.02
C LEU A 81 18.60 18.20 -19.46
N GLY A 82 18.28 16.90 -19.42
CA GLY A 82 19.20 15.83 -19.82
C GLY A 82 20.38 15.59 -18.87
N TYR A 83 20.31 16.09 -17.62
CA TYR A 83 21.34 15.88 -16.60
C TYR A 83 21.32 14.45 -16.05
N LYS A 84 20.16 13.79 -16.10
CA LYS A 84 19.98 12.39 -15.72
C LYS A 84 19.09 11.71 -16.73
N THR A 85 19.32 10.43 -16.93
CA THR A 85 18.38 9.59 -17.71
C THR A 85 17.08 9.43 -16.91
N ARG A 86 15.97 9.21 -17.62
CA ARG A 86 14.68 8.91 -16.99
C ARG A 86 14.80 7.70 -16.05
N GLU A 87 15.53 6.70 -16.46
CA GLU A 87 15.71 5.45 -15.68
C GLU A 87 16.42 5.72 -14.35
N GLU A 88 17.53 6.49 -14.36
CA GLU A 88 18.26 6.84 -13.14
C GLU A 88 17.37 7.59 -12.13
N VAL A 89 16.55 8.53 -12.60
CA VAL A 89 15.65 9.31 -11.75
C VAL A 89 14.54 8.42 -11.19
N ILE A 90 13.94 7.56 -12.01
CA ILE A 90 12.88 6.62 -11.58
C ILE A 90 13.42 5.65 -10.53
N VAL A 91 14.57 5.05 -10.78
CA VAL A 91 15.22 4.11 -9.84
C VAL A 91 15.50 4.81 -8.51
N GLY A 92 16.11 6.01 -8.54
CA GLY A 92 16.40 6.77 -7.33
C GLY A 92 15.15 7.13 -6.52
N ALA A 93 14.08 7.55 -7.17
CA ALA A 93 12.81 7.84 -6.51
C ALA A 93 12.15 6.59 -5.89
N LEU A 94 12.24 5.44 -6.55
CA LEU A 94 11.73 4.17 -6.03
C LEU A 94 12.58 3.65 -4.87
N GLU A 95 13.90 3.83 -4.90
CA GLU A 95 14.78 3.45 -3.78
C GLU A 95 14.40 4.16 -2.48
N VAL A 96 14.05 5.43 -2.55
CA VAL A 96 13.55 6.18 -1.39
C VAL A 96 12.21 5.62 -0.88
N SER A 97 11.42 5.01 -1.74
CA SER A 97 10.13 4.40 -1.40
C SER A 97 10.26 2.96 -0.85
N LEU A 98 11.46 2.36 -0.90
CA LEU A 98 11.75 1.08 -0.27
C LEU A 98 12.04 1.30 1.21
N THR A 99 11.17 0.78 2.06
CA THR A 99 11.38 0.82 3.52
C THR A 99 12.41 -0.23 3.93
N SER A 100 13.44 0.18 4.66
CA SER A 100 14.29 -0.79 5.36
C SER A 100 13.52 -1.32 6.57
N PRO A 101 13.48 -2.64 6.80
CA PRO A 101 12.75 -3.20 7.93
C PRO A 101 13.39 -2.75 9.24
N LEU A 102 12.57 -2.23 10.15
CA LEU A 102 12.98 -1.76 11.47
C LEU A 102 13.06 -2.90 12.49
N ASN A 103 12.49 -4.05 12.17
CA ASN A 103 12.36 -5.20 13.06
C ASN A 103 12.06 -6.49 12.28
N LEU A 104 12.12 -7.63 12.98
CA LEU A 104 11.85 -8.95 12.40
C LEU A 104 10.43 -9.07 11.81
N PHE A 105 9.46 -8.38 12.38
CA PHE A 105 8.09 -8.42 11.87
C PHE A 105 8.01 -7.80 10.46
N GLU A 106 8.55 -6.61 10.25
CA GLU A 106 8.59 -5.96 8.93
C GLU A 106 9.42 -6.76 7.93
N GLU A 107 10.53 -7.37 8.39
CA GLU A 107 11.35 -8.26 7.56
C GLU A 107 10.55 -9.47 7.06
N GLU A 108 9.74 -10.11 7.92
CA GLU A 108 8.85 -11.21 7.51
C GLU A 108 7.75 -10.76 6.54
N ARG A 109 7.26 -9.53 6.68
CA ARG A 109 6.28 -8.95 5.74
C ARG A 109 6.90 -8.66 4.38
N LEU A 110 8.14 -8.15 4.36
CA LEU A 110 8.91 -7.99 3.11
C LEU A 110 9.23 -9.34 2.47
N ASN A 111 9.51 -10.37 3.26
CA ASN A 111 9.66 -11.74 2.77
C ASN A 111 8.37 -12.24 2.07
N LEU A 112 7.18 -11.98 2.60
CA LEU A 112 5.93 -12.28 1.91
C LEU A 112 5.85 -11.60 0.55
N ILE A 113 6.09 -10.29 0.51
CA ILE A 113 6.03 -9.48 -0.71
C ILE A 113 7.03 -10.03 -1.74
N ALA A 114 8.26 -10.33 -1.32
CA ALA A 114 9.28 -10.93 -2.16
C ALA A 114 8.85 -12.29 -2.75
N ASN A 115 8.23 -13.15 -1.95
CA ASN A 115 7.70 -14.43 -2.42
C ASN A 115 6.51 -14.26 -3.37
N MET A 116 5.62 -13.30 -3.14
CA MET A 116 4.54 -12.99 -4.07
C MET A 116 5.06 -12.48 -5.43
N ILE A 117 6.12 -11.66 -5.43
CA ILE A 117 6.79 -11.22 -6.67
C ILE A 117 7.45 -12.41 -7.37
N ALA A 118 8.25 -13.21 -6.65
CA ALA A 118 8.96 -14.35 -7.20
C ALA A 118 8.03 -15.42 -7.81
N SER A 119 6.85 -15.62 -7.21
CA SER A 119 5.84 -16.56 -7.69
C SER A 119 4.90 -15.98 -8.75
N GLY A 120 5.03 -14.70 -9.11
CA GLY A 120 4.14 -14.02 -10.05
C GLY A 120 2.72 -13.75 -9.52
N LEU A 121 2.52 -13.81 -8.20
CA LEU A 121 1.26 -13.43 -7.55
C LEU A 121 1.13 -11.91 -7.37
N LEU A 122 2.24 -11.18 -7.32
CA LEU A 122 2.28 -9.73 -7.32
C LEU A 122 3.06 -9.22 -8.54
N GLU A 123 2.38 -8.55 -9.46
CA GLU A 123 2.99 -7.87 -10.59
C GLU A 123 2.81 -6.36 -10.43
N ILE A 124 3.89 -5.60 -10.61
CA ILE A 124 3.90 -4.15 -10.47
C ILE A 124 4.29 -3.51 -11.79
N ARG A 125 3.58 -2.45 -12.19
CA ARG A 125 3.89 -1.61 -13.35
C ARG A 125 3.93 -0.14 -12.96
N LEU A 126 4.76 0.62 -13.66
CA LEU A 126 4.83 2.07 -13.47
C LEU A 126 4.02 2.80 -14.53
N ALA A 127 3.32 3.83 -14.07
CA ALA A 127 2.52 4.70 -14.90
C ALA A 127 3.03 6.15 -14.89
N PHE A 128 3.01 6.79 -16.07
CA PHE A 128 3.35 8.20 -16.26
C PHE A 128 2.35 8.84 -17.20
N MET A 129 1.93 10.06 -16.90
CA MET A 129 1.25 10.91 -17.86
C MET A 129 2.24 11.40 -18.90
N THR A 130 1.92 11.31 -20.18
CA THR A 130 2.68 11.91 -21.27
C THR A 130 2.04 13.21 -21.70
N THR A 131 2.82 14.30 -21.74
CA THR A 131 2.40 15.61 -22.20
C THR A 131 3.29 16.06 -23.36
N ASP A 132 2.88 17.12 -24.05
CA ASP A 132 3.67 17.68 -25.15
C ASP A 132 5.03 18.25 -24.67
N THR A 133 5.16 18.51 -23.37
CA THR A 133 6.36 19.09 -22.73
C THR A 133 7.15 18.10 -21.90
N GLY A 134 6.77 16.82 -21.84
CA GLY A 134 7.48 15.80 -21.06
C GLY A 134 6.58 14.79 -20.36
N ILE A 135 6.99 14.34 -19.18
CA ILE A 135 6.23 13.42 -18.34
C ILE A 135 5.62 14.14 -17.14
N ASN A 136 4.49 13.63 -16.68
CA ASN A 136 3.82 14.09 -15.47
C ASN A 136 3.38 12.92 -14.60
N ILE A 137 2.94 13.21 -13.39
CA ILE A 137 2.59 12.21 -12.38
C ILE A 137 1.27 11.52 -12.75
N TYR A 138 1.25 10.19 -12.65
CA TYR A 138 0.02 9.41 -12.59
C TYR A 138 -0.53 9.46 -11.17
N HIS A 139 -1.83 9.78 -11.00
CA HIS A 139 -2.39 10.03 -9.66
C HIS A 139 -3.80 9.45 -9.48
N GLU A 140 -4.14 8.43 -10.23
CA GLU A 140 -5.41 7.72 -10.09
C GLU A 140 -5.42 6.82 -8.85
N LYS A 141 -6.58 6.67 -8.22
CA LYS A 141 -6.78 5.83 -7.04
C LYS A 141 -8.05 5.02 -7.20
N ILE A 142 -7.91 3.91 -7.91
CA ILE A 142 -8.98 2.95 -8.18
C ILE A 142 -8.53 1.57 -7.72
N ALA A 143 -9.46 0.80 -7.20
CA ALA A 143 -9.27 -0.61 -6.94
C ALA A 143 -10.45 -1.43 -7.41
N VAL A 144 -10.17 -2.63 -7.90
CA VAL A 144 -11.18 -3.66 -8.18
C VAL A 144 -10.74 -4.96 -7.52
N TYR A 145 -11.61 -5.50 -6.69
CA TYR A 145 -11.44 -6.79 -6.02
C TYR A 145 -12.44 -7.77 -6.60
N ILE A 146 -12.02 -9.00 -6.80
CA ILE A 146 -12.86 -10.10 -7.31
C ILE A 146 -12.70 -11.28 -6.35
N ASP A 147 -13.81 -11.83 -5.87
CA ASP A 147 -13.82 -13.06 -5.06
C ASP A 147 -13.93 -14.32 -5.92
N SER A 148 -13.87 -15.50 -5.27
CA SER A 148 -13.96 -16.80 -5.95
C SER A 148 -15.33 -17.09 -6.57
N GLU A 149 -16.36 -16.36 -6.20
CA GLU A 149 -17.71 -16.47 -6.77
C GLU A 149 -17.98 -15.47 -7.91
N GLY A 150 -16.99 -14.61 -8.22
CA GLY A 150 -17.11 -13.58 -9.23
C GLY A 150 -17.83 -12.31 -8.76
N ASN A 151 -18.10 -12.18 -7.44
CA ASN A 151 -18.55 -10.90 -6.91
C ASN A 151 -17.41 -9.90 -6.97
N ARG A 152 -17.76 -8.63 -7.22
CA ARG A 152 -16.77 -7.55 -7.36
C ARG A 152 -17.04 -6.43 -6.38
N ILE A 153 -15.98 -5.90 -5.81
CA ILE A 153 -15.97 -4.64 -5.06
C ILE A 153 -15.02 -3.70 -5.78
N SER A 154 -15.41 -2.44 -5.94
CA SER A 154 -14.52 -1.37 -6.39
C SER A 154 -14.57 -0.21 -5.42
N PHE A 155 -13.51 0.57 -5.35
CA PHE A 155 -13.55 1.87 -4.72
C PHE A 155 -12.83 2.93 -5.55
N THR A 156 -13.20 4.18 -5.31
CA THR A 156 -12.48 5.36 -5.74
C THR A 156 -12.45 6.39 -4.62
N GLY A 157 -11.42 7.24 -4.60
CA GLY A 157 -11.27 8.28 -3.57
C GLY A 157 -9.90 8.92 -3.54
N SER A 158 -9.57 9.54 -2.42
CA SER A 158 -8.29 10.23 -2.23
C SER A 158 -7.16 9.29 -1.80
N MET A 159 -7.49 8.10 -1.27
CA MET A 159 -6.59 7.18 -0.59
C MET A 159 -5.41 6.70 -1.45
N ASN A 160 -4.19 7.11 -1.09
CA ASN A 160 -2.98 6.36 -1.43
C ASN A 160 -2.73 5.31 -0.36
N GLU A 161 -2.40 4.10 -0.76
CA GLU A 161 -1.91 3.09 0.17
C GLU A 161 -0.47 3.46 0.58
N SER A 162 -0.36 4.25 1.62
CA SER A 162 0.90 4.61 2.28
C SER A 162 0.63 4.65 3.78
N SER A 163 1.63 4.38 4.62
CA SER A 163 1.46 4.47 6.08
C SER A 163 0.94 5.84 6.48
N ASN A 164 1.44 6.91 5.87
CA ASN A 164 0.92 8.27 6.07
C ASN A 164 -0.54 8.44 5.60
N GLY A 165 -0.94 7.73 4.54
CA GLY A 165 -2.33 7.76 4.04
C GLY A 165 -3.29 7.07 5.00
N PHE A 166 -2.84 6.03 5.71
CA PHE A 166 -3.66 5.32 6.68
C PHE A 166 -3.77 6.06 8.01
N GLU A 167 -2.74 6.77 8.46
CA GLU A 167 -2.63 7.32 9.81
C GLU A 167 -2.63 8.86 9.88
N GLU A 168 -2.03 9.56 8.92
CA GLU A 168 -1.74 11.00 9.03
C GLU A 168 -2.62 11.88 8.14
N ASN A 169 -3.14 11.35 7.01
CA ASN A 169 -3.92 12.13 6.07
C ASN A 169 -5.43 11.98 6.30
N PHE A 170 -6.16 13.04 5.98
CA PHE A 170 -7.61 12.96 5.94
C PHE A 170 -8.05 12.39 4.60
N GLU A 171 -8.39 11.09 4.59
CA GLU A 171 -8.72 10.34 3.40
C GLU A 171 -10.17 9.87 3.40
N SER A 172 -10.73 9.68 2.21
CA SER A 172 -12.04 9.05 2.04
C SER A 172 -12.08 8.20 0.77
N ILE A 173 -12.82 7.10 0.86
CA ILE A 173 -13.15 6.26 -0.29
C ILE A 173 -14.65 6.01 -0.34
N TYR A 174 -15.17 5.88 -1.57
CA TYR A 174 -16.52 5.39 -1.86
C TYR A 174 -16.44 4.03 -2.51
N THR A 175 -17.23 3.10 -2.05
CA THR A 175 -17.22 1.70 -2.46
C THR A 175 -18.45 1.36 -3.27
N PHE A 176 -18.28 0.47 -4.21
CA PHE A 176 -19.31 -0.08 -5.10
C PHE A 176 -19.27 -1.61 -4.98
N CYS A 177 -20.46 -2.24 -4.95
CA CYS A 177 -20.60 -3.69 -4.81
C CYS A 177 -21.47 -4.25 -5.93
N SER A 178 -20.99 -5.26 -6.66
CA SER A 178 -21.67 -5.82 -7.84
C SER A 178 -23.01 -6.49 -7.55
N TRP A 179 -23.35 -6.73 -6.29
CA TRP A 179 -24.61 -7.35 -5.86
C TRP A 179 -25.67 -6.38 -5.37
N LYS A 180 -25.43 -5.07 -5.49
CA LYS A 180 -26.39 -4.05 -5.00
C LYS A 180 -27.37 -3.65 -6.11
N ASP A 181 -26.96 -2.82 -7.04
CA ASP A 181 -27.80 -2.30 -8.10
C ASP A 181 -27.02 -2.11 -9.41
N GLN A 182 -27.76 -1.84 -10.50
CA GLN A 182 -27.15 -1.74 -11.83
C GLN A 182 -26.14 -0.61 -11.94
N SER A 183 -26.36 0.52 -11.26
CA SER A 183 -25.43 1.66 -11.34
C SER A 183 -24.07 1.34 -10.72
N GLN A 184 -24.06 0.54 -9.65
CA GLN A 184 -22.82 0.07 -9.05
C GLN A 184 -22.12 -0.98 -9.94
N ILE A 185 -22.88 -1.88 -10.56
CA ILE A 185 -22.33 -2.84 -11.55
C ILE A 185 -21.66 -2.09 -12.70
N ASP A 186 -22.31 -1.05 -13.23
CA ASP A 186 -21.79 -0.26 -14.34
C ASP A 186 -20.51 0.48 -13.92
N ALA A 187 -20.50 1.11 -12.73
CA ALA A 187 -19.32 1.80 -12.19
C ALA A 187 -18.12 0.85 -12.01
N ILE A 188 -18.36 -0.36 -11.48
CA ILE A 188 -17.29 -1.37 -11.32
C ILE A 188 -16.78 -1.83 -12.69
N THR A 189 -17.69 -2.04 -13.65
CA THR A 189 -17.35 -2.50 -15.00
C THR A 189 -16.50 -1.48 -15.76
N GLU A 190 -16.81 -0.19 -15.61
CA GLU A 190 -16.00 0.89 -16.17
C GLU A 190 -14.63 0.98 -15.50
N ALA A 191 -14.57 0.94 -14.16
CA ALA A 191 -13.31 0.96 -13.40
C ALA A 191 -12.39 -0.23 -13.77
N GLU A 192 -12.96 -1.42 -13.92
CA GLU A 192 -12.21 -2.61 -14.32
C GLU A 192 -11.70 -2.52 -15.75
N ARG A 193 -12.56 -2.09 -16.69
CA ARG A 193 -12.17 -1.86 -18.10
C ARG A 193 -11.05 -0.82 -18.21
N ASP A 194 -11.15 0.27 -17.47
CA ASP A 194 -10.16 1.34 -17.52
C ASP A 194 -8.82 0.88 -16.92
N PHE A 195 -8.86 0.11 -15.83
CA PHE A 195 -7.66 -0.53 -15.29
C PHE A 195 -7.02 -1.49 -16.31
N ASP A 196 -7.81 -2.34 -16.95
CA ASP A 196 -7.31 -3.33 -17.91
C ASP A 196 -6.70 -2.66 -19.16
N ASN A 197 -7.30 -1.56 -19.65
CA ASN A 197 -6.71 -0.73 -20.70
C ASN A 197 -5.39 -0.09 -20.26
N ASN A 198 -5.33 0.45 -19.04
CA ASN A 198 -4.10 0.99 -18.47
C ASN A 198 -3.04 -0.12 -18.38
N TRP A 199 -3.42 -1.28 -17.85
CA TRP A 199 -2.50 -2.39 -17.66
C TRP A 199 -1.78 -2.81 -18.96
N ILE A 200 -2.45 -2.82 -20.08
CA ILE A 200 -1.87 -3.19 -21.38
C ILE A 200 -1.30 -2.00 -22.17
N ASP A 201 -1.11 -0.82 -21.55
CA ASP A 201 -0.59 0.40 -22.18
C ASP A 201 -1.48 0.90 -23.37
N ASN A 202 -2.78 0.76 -23.25
CA ASN A 202 -3.75 1.13 -24.31
C ASN A 202 -4.56 2.40 -23.99
N THR A 203 -4.09 3.25 -23.09
CA THR A 203 -4.76 4.49 -22.70
C THR A 203 -4.01 5.71 -23.26
N LYS A 204 -4.73 6.61 -23.93
CA LYS A 204 -4.14 7.84 -24.50
C LYS A 204 -3.50 8.71 -23.39
N LYS A 205 -2.33 9.27 -23.68
CA LYS A 205 -1.57 10.13 -22.76
C LYS A 205 -1.09 9.44 -21.47
N LEU A 206 -1.28 8.14 -21.36
CA LEU A 206 -0.72 7.32 -20.30
C LEU A 206 0.35 6.42 -20.90
N LYS A 207 1.45 6.26 -20.20
CA LYS A 207 2.52 5.31 -20.53
C LYS A 207 2.74 4.38 -19.37
N ILE A 208 2.60 3.09 -19.64
CA ILE A 208 2.85 2.02 -18.67
C ILE A 208 4.15 1.32 -19.05
N ILE A 209 5.01 1.13 -18.06
CA ILE A 209 6.28 0.41 -18.22
C ILE A 209 6.42 -0.67 -17.15
N PRO A 210 7.22 -1.71 -17.39
CA PRO A 210 7.57 -2.67 -16.37
C PRO A 210 8.23 -2.00 -15.16
N PHE A 211 8.05 -2.59 -13.98
CA PHE A 211 8.77 -2.15 -12.79
C PHE A 211 10.28 -2.43 -12.96
N PRO A 212 11.17 -1.50 -12.56
CA PRO A 212 12.61 -1.66 -12.80
C PRO A 212 13.19 -2.93 -12.17
N GLN A 213 13.93 -3.70 -12.94
CA GLN A 213 14.48 -4.98 -12.51
C GLN A 213 15.41 -4.83 -11.28
N VAL A 214 16.19 -3.76 -11.22
CA VAL A 214 17.08 -3.47 -10.08
C VAL A 214 16.29 -3.29 -8.76
N ILE A 215 15.09 -2.75 -8.82
CA ILE A 215 14.23 -2.59 -7.64
C ILE A 215 13.58 -3.95 -7.27
N ILE A 216 13.17 -4.74 -8.27
CA ILE A 216 12.68 -6.11 -8.05
C ILE A 216 13.74 -6.94 -7.33
N GLU A 217 14.99 -6.89 -7.79
CA GLU A 217 16.11 -7.62 -7.18
C GLU A 217 16.35 -7.20 -5.72
N LYS A 218 16.22 -5.92 -5.39
CA LYS A 218 16.29 -5.44 -4.00
C LYS A 218 15.15 -6.01 -3.13
N LEU A 219 13.94 -6.05 -3.66
CA LEU A 219 12.79 -6.66 -2.97
C LEU A 219 12.98 -8.17 -2.82
N LEU A 220 13.46 -8.87 -3.84
CA LEU A 220 13.77 -10.30 -3.78
C LEU A 220 14.89 -10.61 -2.77
N GLY A 221 15.75 -9.65 -2.44
CA GLY A 221 16.75 -9.80 -1.38
C GLY A 221 16.18 -10.12 0.00
N PHE A 222 14.89 -9.84 0.23
CA PHE A 222 14.17 -10.22 1.46
C PHE A 222 13.57 -11.63 1.41
N GLN A 223 13.64 -12.33 0.26
CA GLN A 223 13.05 -13.66 0.11
C GLN A 223 13.74 -14.70 0.99
N LYS A 224 12.96 -15.40 1.79
CA LYS A 224 13.37 -16.57 2.59
C LYS A 224 12.65 -17.82 2.11
N THR A 225 13.26 -18.98 2.35
CA THR A 225 12.73 -20.28 1.90
C THR A 225 11.49 -20.75 2.65
N SER A 226 11.21 -20.21 3.82
CA SER A 226 10.02 -20.52 4.60
C SER A 226 9.29 -19.22 4.98
N VAL A 227 8.00 -19.22 4.70
CA VAL A 227 7.09 -18.16 5.14
C VAL A 227 6.26 -18.77 6.27
N ASP A 228 6.65 -18.53 7.52
CA ASP A 228 5.89 -18.99 8.68
C ASP A 228 4.87 -17.91 9.08
N TYR A 229 3.60 -18.16 8.83
CA TYR A 229 2.51 -17.21 9.07
C TYR A 229 1.38 -17.79 9.90
N SER A 230 1.62 -18.02 11.19
CA SER A 230 0.52 -18.11 12.14
C SER A 230 -0.08 -16.72 12.36
N THR A 231 -1.23 -16.45 11.78
CA THR A 231 -1.82 -15.11 11.66
C THR A 231 -2.21 -14.48 13.01
N ASP A 232 -2.67 -15.26 13.97
CA ASP A 232 -3.23 -14.75 15.23
C ASP A 232 -2.16 -14.30 16.23
N GLU A 233 -1.02 -14.98 16.31
CA GLU A 233 0.09 -14.59 17.19
C GLU A 233 0.77 -13.31 16.72
N ARG A 234 0.64 -12.93 15.46
CA ARG A 234 1.32 -11.77 14.85
C ARG A 234 0.52 -10.49 14.94
N GLU A 235 -0.78 -10.54 14.82
CA GLU A 235 -1.62 -9.39 15.15
C GLU A 235 -1.45 -9.01 16.62
N TYR A 236 -1.32 -10.00 17.49
CA TYR A 236 -0.97 -9.79 18.91
C TYR A 236 0.48 -9.30 19.08
N GLY A 237 1.42 -9.83 18.31
CA GLY A 237 2.82 -9.41 18.28
C GLY A 237 3.00 -7.97 17.80
N TYR A 238 2.23 -7.53 16.80
CA TYR A 238 2.23 -6.14 16.31
C TYR A 238 1.68 -5.18 17.37
N GLN A 239 0.56 -5.50 17.99
CA GLN A 239 -0.01 -4.70 19.07
C GLN A 239 0.91 -4.65 20.30
N SER A 240 1.58 -5.75 20.64
CA SER A 240 2.57 -5.78 21.72
C SER A 240 3.87 -5.06 21.34
N TYR A 241 4.27 -5.11 20.07
CA TYR A 241 5.38 -4.34 19.52
C TYR A 241 5.10 -2.84 19.54
N LEU A 242 3.93 -2.41 19.09
CA LEU A 242 3.51 -1.00 19.21
C LEU A 242 3.49 -0.55 20.67
N LYS A 243 3.01 -1.39 21.60
CA LYS A 243 3.08 -1.11 23.05
C LYS A 243 4.49 -1.07 23.61
N GLN A 244 5.41 -1.90 23.12
CA GLN A 244 6.80 -1.93 23.58
C GLN A 244 7.68 -0.86 22.95
N ASN A 245 7.43 -0.49 21.68
CA ASN A 245 8.20 0.51 20.95
C ASN A 245 7.57 1.90 20.96
N SER A 246 6.38 2.07 21.54
CA SER A 246 5.85 3.38 21.93
C SER A 246 6.65 4.03 23.08
N LYS A 247 7.69 3.38 23.59
CA LYS A 247 8.65 4.02 24.46
C LYS A 247 9.46 5.02 23.65
N PHE A 248 9.23 6.29 23.92
CA PHE A 248 10.00 7.40 23.41
C PHE A 248 11.50 7.09 23.59
N HIS A 249 12.21 6.86 22.49
CA HIS A 249 13.64 6.60 22.52
C HIS A 249 14.37 7.94 22.47
N VAL A 250 14.80 8.40 23.62
CA VAL A 250 15.71 9.54 23.71
C VAL A 250 17.08 9.11 23.14
N PRO A 251 17.61 9.78 22.10
CA PRO A 251 18.92 9.45 21.57
C PRO A 251 19.98 9.48 22.68
N ALA A 252 20.96 8.56 22.66
CA ALA A 252 21.94 8.38 23.73
C ALA A 252 22.78 9.64 24.04
N TYR A 253 22.83 10.61 23.12
CA TYR A 253 23.53 11.90 23.32
C TYR A 253 22.66 12.97 24.02
N VAL A 254 21.34 12.72 24.19
CA VAL A 254 20.42 13.64 24.86
C VAL A 254 20.28 13.23 26.33
N LYS A 255 20.77 14.07 27.25
CA LYS A 255 20.49 13.91 28.68
C LYS A 255 19.18 14.61 29.03
N MET A 256 18.15 13.82 29.32
CA MET A 256 16.90 14.35 29.83
C MET A 256 17.08 14.90 31.25
N ARG A 257 16.42 16.00 31.55
CA ARG A 257 16.37 16.56 32.92
C ARG A 257 15.38 15.74 33.76
N ASP A 258 15.56 15.77 35.10
CA ASP A 258 14.76 14.95 36.03
C ASP A 258 13.25 15.15 35.86
N TYR A 259 12.80 16.40 35.64
CA TYR A 259 11.39 16.69 35.42
C TYR A 259 10.86 16.12 34.09
N GLN A 260 11.69 16.01 33.05
CA GLN A 260 11.33 15.40 31.76
C GLN A 260 11.18 13.89 31.89
N ASN A 261 12.07 13.24 32.66
CA ASN A 261 11.95 11.83 32.98
C ASN A 261 10.67 11.56 33.80
N ALA A 262 10.40 12.38 34.83
CA ALA A 262 9.19 12.27 35.64
C ALA A 262 7.90 12.47 34.82
N ALA A 263 7.89 13.43 33.88
CA ALA A 263 6.78 13.66 32.98
C ALA A 263 6.54 12.49 32.02
N ASN A 264 7.59 11.93 31.43
CA ASN A 264 7.54 10.72 30.62
C ASN A 264 6.98 9.53 31.39
N ASP A 265 7.49 9.28 32.59
CA ASP A 265 7.03 8.18 33.45
C ASP A 265 5.53 8.31 33.79
N GLN A 266 5.08 9.54 34.02
CA GLN A 266 3.67 9.80 34.30
C GLN A 266 2.80 9.62 33.07
N TRP A 267 3.27 10.04 31.88
CA TRP A 267 2.55 9.85 30.62
C TRP A 267 2.42 8.35 30.25
N PHE A 268 3.47 7.56 30.45
CA PHE A 268 3.38 6.10 30.28
C PHE A 268 2.45 5.44 31.29
N LYS A 269 2.42 5.90 32.56
CA LYS A 269 1.47 5.40 33.56
C LYS A 269 0.01 5.69 33.20
N GLN A 270 -0.24 6.72 32.40
CA GLN A 270 -1.57 7.11 31.90
C GLN A 270 -1.87 6.51 30.51
N GLU A 271 -1.22 5.39 30.15
CA GLU A 271 -1.43 4.71 28.87
C GLU A 271 -1.21 5.61 27.66
N CYS A 272 -0.22 6.49 27.71
CA CYS A 272 0.09 7.47 26.68
C CYS A 272 -1.04 8.46 26.39
N LYS A 273 -1.93 8.72 27.34
CA LYS A 273 -3.01 9.72 27.25
C LYS A 273 -2.62 10.98 28.01
N GLY A 274 -2.70 12.12 27.34
CA GLY A 274 -2.41 13.43 27.91
C GLY A 274 -1.69 14.36 26.93
N ILE A 275 -1.70 15.66 27.25
CA ILE A 275 -0.94 16.70 26.51
C ILE A 275 0.26 17.07 27.36
N TYR A 276 1.44 17.13 26.74
CA TYR A 276 2.65 17.70 27.33
C TYR A 276 2.62 19.22 27.26
#